data_9e17bbe8394e641dcd77d1bf9c09c504
#
_entry.id   9e17bbe8394e641dcd77d1bf9c09c504
#
_cell.length_a   1.000
_cell.length_b   1.000
_cell.length_c   1.000
_cell.angle_alpha   90.00
_cell.angle_beta   90.00
_cell.angle_gamma   90.00
#
_symmetry.space_group_name_H-M   'P 1'
#
loop_
_entity.id
_entity.type
_entity.pdbx_description
1 polymer ?
#
loop_
_entity_poly.entity_id
_entity_poly.type
_entity_poly.pdbx_seq_one_letter_code
_entity_poly.pdbx_strand_id
1 'polypeptide(L)'
;MAVRRTATVIGRATPSEGAGARLTQQSLLDQIGNTPLVRLANIGREFPNIEIYAKAEWFNPGGSVKDRPALSMIEAGLASGSLTPGKTIIDATSGNTGIAYAMIGAALGYRVKLCLPDSASEERKRILRAYGAELVITPGDLGTDGAIRRVREIVADQAGAYYYPDQYSNPANWQAHYRGTAGEIWEQTGGRVTHFVAGLGTSGTFVGTTRRLRELKPGMRCVSLQPDASFHGLEGWKYMPSAMRPAIYDETLADENLEVQTEDAYRMVKRLAKEEGLLVSPSSAAALLGSLEVAKGVPAGQSAVIVTVFPDSAVKYLNERFWDET
;
A
#
# COMPACT_ATOMS: atom_id res chain seq x y z
N MET A 1 -36.40 16.40 16.16
CA MET A 1 -36.59 16.40 14.69
C MET A 1 -35.56 15.44 14.10
N ALA A 2 -35.97 14.26 13.68
CA ALA A 2 -35.11 13.22 13.17
C ALA A 2 -35.04 13.36 11.63
N VAL A 3 -33.82 13.61 11.12
CA VAL A 3 -33.58 13.62 9.66
C VAL A 3 -33.24 12.20 9.24
N ARG A 4 -34.16 11.56 8.52
CA ARG A 4 -33.90 10.29 7.83
C ARG A 4 -33.01 10.56 6.62
N ARG A 5 -31.85 9.95 6.55
CA ARG A 5 -31.02 9.89 5.33
C ARG A 5 -31.26 8.58 4.60
N THR A 6 -31.83 8.68 3.43
CA THR A 6 -31.90 7.60 2.44
C THR A 6 -30.57 7.52 1.70
N ALA A 7 -29.93 6.35 1.73
CA ALA A 7 -28.75 6.09 0.92
C ALA A 7 -29.17 5.90 -0.55
N THR A 8 -28.73 6.82 -1.41
CA THR A 8 -28.94 6.73 -2.87
C THR A 8 -27.70 6.05 -3.48
N VAL A 9 -27.92 4.92 -4.14
CA VAL A 9 -26.92 4.25 -4.97
C VAL A 9 -26.60 5.17 -6.16
N ILE A 10 -25.35 5.61 -6.28
CA ILE A 10 -24.91 6.53 -7.34
C ILE A 10 -24.75 5.75 -8.63
N GLY A 11 -25.75 5.84 -9.53
CA GLY A 11 -25.64 5.45 -10.93
C GLY A 11 -24.77 6.47 -11.68
N ARG A 12 -23.86 5.98 -12.54
CA ARG A 12 -23.08 6.80 -13.47
C ARG A 12 -24.04 7.56 -14.41
N ALA A 13 -24.08 8.88 -14.32
CA ALA A 13 -24.75 9.75 -15.27
C ALA A 13 -23.82 10.05 -16.46
N THR A 14 -24.34 9.90 -17.68
CA THR A 14 -23.75 10.39 -18.92
C THR A 14 -23.80 11.92 -18.99
N PRO A 15 -22.82 12.64 -19.53
CA PRO A 15 -22.82 14.09 -19.60
C PRO A 15 -23.82 14.58 -20.68
N SER A 16 -24.78 15.41 -20.29
CA SER A 16 -25.52 16.27 -21.22
C SER A 16 -24.90 17.66 -21.20
N GLU A 17 -24.62 18.21 -22.38
CA GLU A 17 -24.09 19.54 -22.62
C GLU A 17 -25.04 20.64 -22.10
N GLY A 18 -24.47 21.63 -21.37
CA GLY A 18 -25.15 22.84 -20.95
C GLY A 18 -24.45 23.61 -19.85
N ALA A 19 -23.62 24.56 -20.25
CA ALA A 19 -23.08 25.75 -19.57
C ALA A 19 -23.32 25.91 -18.04
N GLY A 20 -22.24 25.90 -17.30
CA GLY A 20 -22.09 26.28 -15.91
C GLY A 20 -21.20 25.27 -15.21
N ALA A 21 -19.96 25.65 -14.86
CA ALA A 21 -19.04 24.81 -14.10
C ALA A 21 -19.74 24.43 -12.77
N ARG A 22 -20.49 23.33 -12.74
CA ARG A 22 -20.92 22.70 -11.50
C ARG A 22 -19.63 22.13 -10.90
N LEU A 23 -19.28 22.58 -9.69
CA LEU A 23 -18.35 21.87 -8.83
C LEU A 23 -18.83 20.42 -8.76
N THR A 24 -18.14 19.51 -9.45
CA THR A 24 -18.39 18.08 -9.29
C THR A 24 -18.03 17.75 -7.85
N GLN A 25 -19.02 17.36 -7.05
CA GLN A 25 -18.77 16.88 -5.69
C GLN A 25 -18.01 15.56 -5.81
N GLN A 26 -16.68 15.66 -5.75
CA GLN A 26 -15.83 14.48 -5.62
C GLN A 26 -15.85 14.03 -4.16
N SER A 27 -16.07 12.75 -3.91
CA SER A 27 -15.94 12.18 -2.58
C SER A 27 -14.46 12.06 -2.22
N LEU A 28 -14.14 11.95 -0.93
CA LEU A 28 -12.77 11.65 -0.49
C LEU A 28 -12.23 10.37 -1.15
N LEU A 29 -13.11 9.40 -1.40
CA LEU A 29 -12.73 8.11 -1.97
C LEU A 29 -12.32 8.21 -3.45
N ASP A 30 -12.82 9.20 -4.18
CA ASP A 30 -12.43 9.47 -5.57
C ASP A 30 -11.00 10.02 -5.69
N GLN A 31 -10.41 10.42 -4.56
CA GLN A 31 -9.01 10.89 -4.49
C GLN A 31 -8.01 9.75 -4.28
N ILE A 32 -8.48 8.51 -4.07
CA ILE A 32 -7.60 7.34 -3.92
C ILE A 32 -7.10 6.93 -5.30
N GLY A 33 -5.78 6.87 -5.43
CA GLY A 33 -5.10 6.61 -6.69
C GLY A 33 -4.66 7.88 -7.40
N ASN A 34 -4.32 7.76 -8.68
CA ASN A 34 -3.77 8.83 -9.52
C ASN A 34 -2.61 9.58 -8.85
N THR A 35 -1.80 8.86 -8.08
CA THR A 35 -0.67 9.43 -7.36
C THR A 35 0.43 9.86 -8.31
N PRO A 36 1.26 10.87 -7.96
CA PRO A 36 2.38 11.28 -8.80
C PRO A 36 3.42 10.18 -9.00
N LEU A 37 4.10 10.22 -10.14
CA LEU A 37 5.33 9.48 -10.40
C LEU A 37 6.51 10.48 -10.31
N VAL A 38 7.35 10.34 -9.29
CA VAL A 38 8.44 11.26 -8.97
C VAL A 38 9.75 10.70 -9.50
N ARG A 39 10.50 11.50 -10.29
CA ARG A 39 11.84 11.15 -10.74
C ARG A 39 12.86 11.40 -9.62
N LEU A 40 13.72 10.40 -9.35
CA LEU A 40 14.83 10.53 -8.40
C LEU A 40 16.07 11.01 -9.16
N ALA A 41 16.17 12.33 -9.32
CA ALA A 41 17.14 12.91 -10.24
C ALA A 41 18.53 13.08 -9.64
N ASN A 42 18.63 13.25 -8.32
CA ASN A 42 19.91 13.50 -7.67
C ASN A 42 20.63 12.19 -7.33
N ILE A 43 19.95 11.26 -6.70
CA ILE A 43 20.50 9.93 -6.37
C ILE A 43 20.74 9.11 -7.65
N GLY A 44 19.87 9.28 -8.66
CA GLY A 44 20.00 8.58 -9.95
C GLY A 44 21.16 9.06 -10.84
N ARG A 45 21.88 10.13 -10.48
CA ARG A 45 23.00 10.69 -11.31
C ARG A 45 24.14 9.71 -11.54
N GLU A 46 24.32 8.75 -10.66
CA GLU A 46 25.33 7.69 -10.80
C GLU A 46 25.07 6.78 -12.03
N PHE A 47 23.85 6.83 -12.56
CA PHE A 47 23.38 6.00 -13.68
C PHE A 47 22.87 6.87 -14.85
N PRO A 48 23.74 7.47 -15.67
CA PRO A 48 23.34 8.49 -16.65
C PRO A 48 22.37 7.99 -17.72
N ASN A 49 22.33 6.69 -18.01
CA ASN A 49 21.42 6.08 -18.99
C ASN A 49 20.18 5.45 -18.34
N ILE A 50 19.99 5.61 -17.03
CA ILE A 50 18.90 5.00 -16.29
C ILE A 50 18.05 6.07 -15.63
N GLU A 51 16.76 6.00 -15.85
CA GLU A 51 15.79 6.84 -15.16
C GLU A 51 15.16 6.02 -14.02
N ILE A 52 15.20 6.55 -12.80
CA ILE A 52 14.58 5.91 -11.63
C ILE A 52 13.41 6.77 -11.17
N TYR A 53 12.26 6.17 -11.04
CA TYR A 53 11.02 6.80 -10.60
C TYR A 53 10.42 6.10 -9.41
N ALA A 54 9.81 6.88 -8.52
CA ALA A 54 9.05 6.41 -7.37
C ALA A 54 7.57 6.78 -7.51
N LYS A 55 6.68 5.80 -7.40
CA LYS A 55 5.24 6.02 -7.30
C LYS A 55 4.92 6.54 -5.90
N ALA A 56 4.50 7.79 -5.79
CA ALA A 56 4.38 8.54 -4.54
C ALA A 56 3.06 8.24 -3.82
N GLU A 57 2.95 7.08 -3.17
CA GLU A 57 1.69 6.59 -2.60
C GLU A 57 1.26 7.33 -1.32
N TRP A 58 2.09 8.18 -0.74
CA TRP A 58 1.68 9.07 0.37
C TRP A 58 0.70 10.18 -0.07
N PHE A 59 0.49 10.37 -1.36
CA PHE A 59 -0.53 11.31 -1.88
C PHE A 59 -1.95 10.76 -1.79
N ASN A 60 -2.14 9.49 -1.49
CA ASN A 60 -3.47 8.98 -1.17
C ASN A 60 -4.04 9.64 0.11
N PRO A 61 -5.36 9.80 0.25
CA PRO A 61 -6.00 10.49 1.38
C PRO A 61 -5.63 9.93 2.76
N GLY A 62 -5.49 8.61 2.91
CA GLY A 62 -5.03 7.95 4.12
C GLY A 62 -3.50 7.95 4.27
N GLY A 63 -2.79 8.53 3.29
CA GLY A 63 -1.35 8.73 3.31
C GLY A 63 -0.53 7.48 3.00
N SER A 64 -1.08 6.50 2.29
CA SER A 64 -0.31 5.32 1.90
C SER A 64 -0.88 4.52 0.72
N VAL A 65 -0.07 3.63 0.19
CA VAL A 65 -0.44 2.64 -0.83
C VAL A 65 -1.64 1.77 -0.44
N LYS A 66 -1.91 1.62 0.85
CA LYS A 66 -2.95 0.73 1.38
C LYS A 66 -4.37 1.24 1.14
N ASP A 67 -4.54 2.52 0.82
CA ASP A 67 -5.84 3.08 0.49
C ASP A 67 -6.46 2.37 -0.72
N ARG A 68 -5.63 2.05 -1.72
CA ARG A 68 -6.04 1.36 -2.95
C ARG A 68 -6.63 -0.03 -2.69
N PRO A 69 -5.91 -0.97 -2.07
CA PRO A 69 -6.46 -2.29 -1.80
C PRO A 69 -7.59 -2.26 -0.77
N ALA A 70 -7.55 -1.37 0.22
CA ALA A 70 -8.63 -1.25 1.19
C ALA A 70 -9.95 -0.84 0.52
N LEU A 71 -9.93 0.17 -0.34
CA LEU A 71 -11.11 0.58 -1.10
C LEU A 71 -11.61 -0.58 -1.98
N SER A 72 -10.73 -1.20 -2.75
CA SER A 72 -11.09 -2.30 -3.65
C SER A 72 -11.72 -3.49 -2.92
N MET A 73 -11.20 -3.85 -1.73
CA MET A 73 -11.77 -4.94 -0.93
C MET A 73 -13.12 -4.56 -0.32
N ILE A 74 -13.31 -3.31 0.11
CA ILE A 74 -14.59 -2.83 0.62
C ILE A 74 -15.63 -2.80 -0.50
N GLU A 75 -15.29 -2.29 -1.69
CA GLU A 75 -16.15 -2.29 -2.86
C GLU A 75 -16.55 -3.71 -3.29
N ALA A 76 -15.61 -4.66 -3.27
CA ALA A 76 -15.89 -6.06 -3.54
C ALA A 76 -16.88 -6.66 -2.51
N GLY A 77 -16.73 -6.29 -1.24
CA GLY A 77 -17.67 -6.69 -0.18
C GLY A 77 -19.07 -6.13 -0.38
N LEU A 78 -19.17 -4.87 -0.78
CA LEU A 78 -20.45 -4.22 -1.12
C LEU A 78 -21.09 -4.87 -2.34
N ALA A 79 -20.32 -5.06 -3.41
CA ALA A 79 -20.81 -5.63 -4.66
C ALA A 79 -21.28 -7.09 -4.51
N SER A 80 -20.62 -7.88 -3.68
CA SER A 80 -21.01 -9.26 -3.39
C SER A 80 -22.14 -9.42 -2.35
N GLY A 81 -22.56 -8.32 -1.71
CA GLY A 81 -23.48 -8.38 -0.58
C GLY A 81 -22.87 -8.96 0.72
N SER A 82 -21.58 -9.19 0.76
CA SER A 82 -20.89 -9.64 1.98
C SER A 82 -20.76 -8.54 3.04
N LEU A 83 -20.59 -7.28 2.60
CA LEU A 83 -20.67 -6.09 3.44
C LEU A 83 -22.05 -5.44 3.27
N THR A 84 -22.93 -5.68 4.24
CA THR A 84 -24.29 -5.08 4.28
C THR A 84 -24.39 -3.98 5.34
N PRO A 85 -25.38 -3.09 5.26
CA PRO A 85 -25.64 -2.12 6.33
C PRO A 85 -25.74 -2.79 7.70
N GLY A 86 -25.09 -2.19 8.71
CA GLY A 86 -25.08 -2.72 10.08
C GLY A 86 -23.90 -3.65 10.41
N LYS A 87 -23.25 -4.23 9.42
CA LYS A 87 -22.00 -5.00 9.65
C LYS A 87 -20.84 -4.07 10.03
N THR A 88 -19.90 -4.64 10.78
CA THR A 88 -18.62 -3.98 11.12
C THR A 88 -17.51 -4.56 10.24
N ILE A 89 -16.71 -3.69 9.64
CA ILE A 89 -15.49 -4.11 8.93
C ILE A 89 -14.46 -4.52 9.98
N ILE A 90 -13.89 -5.72 9.88
CA ILE A 90 -12.87 -6.22 10.81
C ILE A 90 -11.66 -6.74 10.05
N ASP A 91 -10.44 -6.37 10.47
CA ASP A 91 -9.21 -6.95 9.91
C ASP A 91 -8.07 -6.91 10.94
N ALA A 92 -7.00 -7.64 10.64
CA ALA A 92 -5.74 -7.63 11.37
C ALA A 92 -4.74 -6.69 10.69
N THR A 93 -4.25 -5.69 11.44
CA THR A 93 -3.29 -4.75 10.89
C THR A 93 -2.53 -4.02 11.98
N SER A 94 -1.25 -3.78 11.75
CA SER A 94 -0.40 -2.95 12.61
C SER A 94 -0.21 -1.52 12.09
N GLY A 95 -0.77 -1.17 10.92
CA GLY A 95 -0.40 0.10 10.31
C GLY A 95 -1.36 0.64 9.25
N ASN A 96 -0.82 0.93 8.10
CA ASN A 96 -1.48 1.69 7.01
C ASN A 96 -2.80 1.10 6.52
N THR A 97 -2.94 -0.23 6.48
CA THR A 97 -4.20 -0.87 6.09
C THR A 97 -5.34 -0.52 7.06
N GLY A 98 -5.04 -0.51 8.37
CA GLY A 98 -6.02 -0.10 9.37
C GLY A 98 -6.45 1.35 9.23
N ILE A 99 -5.51 2.25 8.94
CA ILE A 99 -5.80 3.66 8.69
C ILE A 99 -6.72 3.78 7.46
N ALA A 100 -6.42 3.06 6.39
CA ALA A 100 -7.24 3.06 5.18
C ALA A 100 -8.66 2.54 5.46
N TYR A 101 -8.82 1.40 6.16
CA TYR A 101 -10.14 0.89 6.52
C TYR A 101 -10.90 1.87 7.43
N ALA A 102 -10.24 2.46 8.43
CA ALA A 102 -10.87 3.39 9.34
C ALA A 102 -11.36 4.65 8.61
N MET A 103 -10.54 5.23 7.73
CA MET A 103 -10.88 6.37 6.90
C MET A 103 -12.05 6.05 5.95
N ILE A 104 -11.97 4.97 5.20
CA ILE A 104 -13.01 4.57 4.23
C ILE A 104 -14.29 4.19 4.96
N GLY A 105 -14.20 3.47 6.08
CA GLY A 105 -15.34 3.11 6.92
C GLY A 105 -16.07 4.35 7.44
N ALA A 106 -15.32 5.35 7.95
CA ALA A 106 -15.89 6.62 8.38
C ALA A 106 -16.59 7.37 7.22
N ALA A 107 -15.96 7.41 6.04
CA ALA A 107 -16.54 8.06 4.86
C ALA A 107 -17.83 7.37 4.36
N LEU A 108 -17.94 6.05 4.51
CA LEU A 108 -19.11 5.25 4.08
C LEU A 108 -20.12 5.01 5.20
N GLY A 109 -19.84 5.41 6.45
CA GLY A 109 -20.72 5.19 7.59
C GLY A 109 -20.69 3.78 8.17
N TYR A 110 -19.64 3.02 7.93
CA TYR A 110 -19.41 1.69 8.52
C TYR A 110 -18.55 1.78 9.77
N ARG A 111 -18.90 0.95 10.76
CA ARG A 111 -18.02 0.72 11.92
C ARG A 111 -16.81 -0.10 11.51
N VAL A 112 -15.67 0.19 12.13
CA VAL A 112 -14.43 -0.53 11.88
C VAL A 112 -13.87 -1.04 13.21
N LYS A 113 -13.49 -2.32 13.25
CA LYS A 113 -12.82 -2.98 14.37
C LYS A 113 -11.50 -3.55 13.88
N LEU A 114 -10.41 -3.27 14.57
CA LEU A 114 -9.07 -3.66 14.14
C LEU A 114 -8.36 -4.42 15.26
N CYS A 115 -7.83 -5.60 14.93
CA CYS A 115 -6.92 -6.33 15.80
C CYS A 115 -5.48 -5.95 15.45
N LEU A 116 -4.71 -5.54 16.47
CA LEU A 116 -3.33 -5.11 16.28
C LEU A 116 -2.49 -5.42 17.53
N PRO A 117 -1.18 -5.71 17.37
CA PRO A 117 -0.31 -5.98 18.51
C PRO A 117 -0.11 -4.72 19.37
N ASP A 118 0.14 -4.89 20.64
CA ASP A 118 0.41 -3.80 21.58
C ASP A 118 1.70 -3.04 21.23
N SER A 119 2.64 -3.69 20.54
CA SER A 119 3.85 -3.09 19.98
C SER A 119 3.61 -2.08 18.86
N ALA A 120 2.39 -1.98 18.31
CA ALA A 120 2.05 -0.94 17.34
C ALA A 120 2.17 0.46 17.95
N SER A 121 2.71 1.43 17.19
CA SER A 121 2.99 2.77 17.71
C SER A 121 1.73 3.48 18.22
N GLU A 122 1.89 4.29 19.27
CA GLU A 122 0.77 5.04 19.85
C GLU A 122 0.20 6.08 18.89
N GLU A 123 1.01 6.63 17.99
CA GLU A 123 0.53 7.54 16.96
C GLU A 123 -0.47 6.87 16.03
N ARG A 124 -0.19 5.65 15.59
CA ARG A 124 -1.12 4.89 14.77
C ARG A 124 -2.40 4.55 15.50
N LYS A 125 -2.29 4.12 16.75
CA LYS A 125 -3.45 3.88 17.61
C LYS A 125 -4.31 5.14 17.78
N ARG A 126 -3.67 6.33 17.90
CA ARG A 126 -4.37 7.63 17.97
C ARG A 126 -5.08 7.96 16.65
N ILE A 127 -4.43 7.77 15.50
CA ILE A 127 -5.04 7.98 14.18
C ILE A 127 -6.27 7.09 14.02
N LEU A 128 -6.16 5.80 14.33
CA LEU A 128 -7.26 4.84 14.23
C LEU A 128 -8.45 5.24 15.12
N ARG A 129 -8.18 5.62 16.38
CA ARG A 129 -9.22 6.11 17.31
C ARG A 129 -9.86 7.41 16.83
N ALA A 130 -9.09 8.31 16.21
CA ALA A 130 -9.61 9.56 15.66
C ALA A 130 -10.62 9.33 14.51
N TYR A 131 -10.44 8.29 13.73
CA TYR A 131 -11.43 7.84 12.74
C TYR A 131 -12.59 7.03 13.35
N GLY A 132 -12.59 6.78 14.66
CA GLY A 132 -13.64 6.04 15.35
C GLY A 132 -13.51 4.51 15.29
N ALA A 133 -12.35 3.98 14.93
CA ALA A 133 -12.13 2.53 14.92
C ALA A 133 -12.04 1.96 16.35
N GLU A 134 -12.70 0.81 16.57
CA GLU A 134 -12.55 -0.01 17.76
C GLU A 134 -11.26 -0.84 17.65
N LEU A 135 -10.43 -0.81 18.68
CA LEU A 135 -9.15 -1.52 18.71
C LEU A 135 -9.19 -2.70 19.66
N VAL A 136 -8.83 -3.88 19.16
CA VAL A 136 -8.60 -5.09 19.94
C VAL A 136 -7.08 -5.32 19.98
N ILE A 137 -6.50 -5.11 21.15
CA ILE A 137 -5.06 -5.23 21.35
C ILE A 137 -4.69 -6.69 21.59
N THR A 138 -3.67 -7.18 20.88
CA THR A 138 -3.12 -8.54 21.01
C THR A 138 -1.68 -8.48 21.54
N PRO A 139 -1.15 -9.57 22.14
CA PRO A 139 0.22 -9.62 22.61
C PRO A 139 1.24 -9.29 21.50
N GLY A 140 2.20 -8.42 21.82
CA GLY A 140 3.17 -7.89 20.85
C GLY A 140 4.16 -8.94 20.34
N ASP A 141 4.52 -9.92 21.17
CA ASP A 141 5.38 -11.05 20.84
C ASP A 141 4.81 -11.93 19.74
N LEU A 142 3.48 -11.97 19.59
CA LEU A 142 2.80 -12.71 18.53
C LEU A 142 2.70 -11.91 17.23
N GLY A 143 3.04 -10.64 17.22
CA GLY A 143 3.06 -9.77 16.06
C GLY A 143 1.74 -9.76 15.26
N THR A 144 1.85 -9.54 13.97
CA THR A 144 0.70 -9.52 13.06
C THR A 144 -0.03 -10.86 12.97
N ASP A 145 0.69 -11.97 13.10
CA ASP A 145 0.10 -13.30 13.03
C ASP A 145 -0.82 -13.60 14.23
N GLY A 146 -0.50 -13.06 15.41
CA GLY A 146 -1.39 -13.07 16.58
C GLY A 146 -2.68 -12.29 16.33
N ALA A 147 -2.57 -11.14 15.73
CA ALA A 147 -3.73 -10.31 15.38
C ALA A 147 -4.63 -11.02 14.34
N ILE A 148 -4.05 -11.68 13.32
CA ILE A 148 -4.80 -12.46 12.32
C ILE A 148 -5.59 -13.59 12.99
N ARG A 149 -4.96 -14.35 13.91
CA ARG A 149 -5.66 -15.41 14.66
C ARG A 149 -6.83 -14.83 15.44
N ARG A 150 -6.63 -13.68 16.09
CA ARG A 150 -7.68 -13.03 16.90
C ARG A 150 -8.87 -12.59 16.06
N VAL A 151 -8.65 -12.04 14.87
CA VAL A 151 -9.73 -11.70 13.94
C VAL A 151 -10.54 -12.93 13.56
N ARG A 152 -9.88 -14.03 13.21
CA ARG A 152 -10.54 -15.28 12.81
C ARG A 152 -11.41 -15.86 13.93
N GLU A 153 -10.96 -15.80 15.19
CA GLU A 153 -11.75 -16.17 16.36
C GLU A 153 -13.02 -15.32 16.48
N ILE A 154 -12.87 -13.98 16.44
CA ILE A 154 -14.00 -13.05 16.56
C ILE A 154 -15.04 -13.28 15.45
N VAL A 155 -14.57 -13.46 14.22
CA VAL A 155 -15.45 -13.71 13.07
C VAL A 155 -16.15 -15.05 13.17
N ALA A 156 -15.48 -16.10 13.66
CA ALA A 156 -16.07 -17.41 13.85
C ALA A 156 -17.18 -17.39 14.92
N ASP A 157 -16.96 -16.66 16.02
CA ASP A 157 -17.95 -16.53 17.10
C ASP A 157 -19.19 -15.73 16.69
N GLN A 158 -19.07 -14.79 15.76
CA GLN A 158 -20.15 -13.87 15.34
C GLN A 158 -20.14 -13.62 13.82
N ALA A 159 -20.17 -14.68 13.03
CA ALA A 159 -20.00 -14.64 11.57
C ALA A 159 -20.94 -13.64 10.84
N GLY A 160 -22.16 -13.42 11.34
CA GLY A 160 -23.12 -12.49 10.73
C GLY A 160 -22.87 -11.01 11.02
N ALA A 161 -22.06 -10.68 12.04
CA ALA A 161 -21.86 -9.30 12.52
C ALA A 161 -20.74 -8.57 11.77
N TYR A 162 -19.86 -9.29 11.10
CA TYR A 162 -18.65 -8.75 10.53
C TYR A 162 -18.55 -8.96 9.02
N TYR A 163 -17.83 -8.04 8.38
CA TYR A 163 -17.19 -8.24 7.09
C TYR A 163 -15.68 -8.26 7.31
N TYR A 164 -15.06 -9.38 6.98
CA TYR A 164 -13.62 -9.60 7.07
C TYR A 164 -13.01 -9.54 5.66
N PRO A 165 -12.38 -8.41 5.29
CA PRO A 165 -11.74 -8.25 3.97
C PRO A 165 -10.63 -9.25 3.72
N ASP A 166 -9.90 -9.68 4.77
CA ASP A 166 -8.74 -10.60 4.70
C ASP A 166 -7.72 -10.16 3.65
N GLN A 167 -6.99 -9.10 3.95
CA GLN A 167 -6.03 -8.49 3.02
C GLN A 167 -4.96 -9.45 2.48
N TYR A 168 -4.75 -10.60 3.16
CA TYR A 168 -3.74 -11.59 2.78
C TYR A 168 -4.25 -12.64 1.80
N SER A 169 -5.57 -12.79 1.68
CA SER A 169 -6.20 -13.82 0.84
C SER A 169 -7.14 -13.25 -0.22
N ASN A 170 -7.59 -12.01 -0.06
CA ASN A 170 -8.59 -11.41 -0.94
C ASN A 170 -8.01 -10.97 -2.29
N PRO A 171 -8.49 -11.51 -3.41
CA PRO A 171 -8.01 -11.12 -4.75
C PRO A 171 -8.20 -9.62 -5.06
N ALA A 172 -9.20 -8.96 -4.48
CA ALA A 172 -9.44 -7.53 -4.67
C ALA A 172 -8.24 -6.67 -4.24
N ASN A 173 -7.38 -7.18 -3.36
CA ASN A 173 -6.14 -6.52 -2.97
C ASN A 173 -5.21 -6.32 -4.18
N TRP A 174 -4.78 -7.40 -4.85
CA TRP A 174 -3.89 -7.27 -6.01
C TRP A 174 -4.59 -6.66 -7.22
N GLN A 175 -5.90 -6.86 -7.36
CA GLN A 175 -6.69 -6.29 -8.45
C GLN A 175 -6.74 -4.76 -8.41
N ALA A 176 -6.66 -4.14 -7.22
CA ALA A 176 -6.53 -2.68 -7.09
C ALA A 176 -5.28 -2.16 -7.81
N HIS A 177 -4.17 -2.85 -7.66
CA HIS A 177 -2.90 -2.50 -8.28
C HIS A 177 -2.84 -2.86 -9.77
N TYR A 178 -3.49 -3.95 -10.16
CA TYR A 178 -3.63 -4.35 -11.56
C TYR A 178 -4.42 -3.29 -12.36
N ARG A 179 -5.55 -2.80 -11.82
CA ARG A 179 -6.41 -1.83 -12.50
C ARG A 179 -5.90 -0.39 -12.39
N GLY A 180 -5.35 -0.02 -11.24
CA GLY A 180 -4.92 1.34 -10.93
C GLY A 180 -3.42 1.54 -11.09
N THR A 181 -2.62 1.11 -10.12
CA THR A 181 -1.18 1.40 -10.04
C THR A 181 -0.42 1.11 -11.34
N ALA A 182 -0.68 -0.04 -11.95
CA ALA A 182 0.01 -0.45 -13.17
C ALA A 182 -0.38 0.43 -14.39
N GLY A 183 -1.66 0.76 -14.54
CA GLY A 183 -2.14 1.66 -15.58
C GLY A 183 -1.52 3.06 -15.45
N GLU A 184 -1.53 3.61 -14.22
CA GLU A 184 -0.93 4.90 -13.93
C GLU A 184 0.59 4.91 -14.23
N ILE A 185 1.33 3.89 -13.82
CA ILE A 185 2.77 3.76 -14.15
C ILE A 185 2.98 3.71 -15.66
N TRP A 186 2.18 2.94 -16.36
CA TRP A 186 2.28 2.82 -17.81
C TRP A 186 2.06 4.17 -18.51
N GLU A 187 0.98 4.86 -18.16
CA GLU A 187 0.64 6.16 -18.74
C GLU A 187 1.68 7.24 -18.38
N GLN A 188 2.06 7.34 -17.10
CA GLN A 188 3.00 8.35 -16.61
C GLN A 188 4.43 8.17 -17.16
N THR A 189 4.80 6.95 -17.53
CA THR A 189 6.09 6.69 -18.22
C THR A 189 6.00 6.76 -19.74
N GLY A 190 4.80 6.95 -20.30
CA GLY A 190 4.57 6.84 -21.75
C GLY A 190 4.92 5.46 -22.30
N GLY A 191 4.68 4.39 -21.53
CA GLY A 191 5.01 3.01 -21.88
C GLY A 191 6.52 2.69 -21.87
N ARG A 192 7.39 3.62 -21.42
CA ARG A 192 8.85 3.44 -21.42
C ARG A 192 9.37 2.56 -20.29
N VAL A 193 8.58 2.31 -19.25
CA VAL A 193 8.98 1.46 -18.11
C VAL A 193 9.56 0.14 -18.59
N THR A 194 10.71 -0.26 -18.04
CA THR A 194 11.43 -1.50 -18.37
C THR A 194 11.57 -2.43 -17.18
N HIS A 195 11.62 -1.85 -15.97
CA HIS A 195 11.78 -2.58 -14.73
C HIS A 195 10.76 -2.08 -13.71
N PHE A 196 10.15 -3.02 -13.00
CA PHE A 196 9.29 -2.73 -11.85
C PHE A 196 9.87 -3.38 -10.61
N VAL A 197 10.04 -2.61 -9.55
CA VAL A 197 10.67 -3.05 -8.29
C VAL A 197 9.73 -2.73 -7.14
N ALA A 198 9.37 -3.73 -6.32
CA ALA A 198 8.48 -3.47 -5.17
C ALA A 198 8.69 -4.45 -4.02
N GLY A 199 8.51 -3.93 -2.79
CA GLY A 199 8.59 -4.71 -1.56
C GLY A 199 7.37 -5.61 -1.32
N LEU A 200 7.60 -6.74 -0.68
CA LEU A 200 6.60 -7.75 -0.36
C LEU A 200 6.08 -7.58 1.08
N GLY A 201 4.81 -7.20 1.22
CA GLY A 201 4.03 -7.29 2.46
C GLY A 201 2.90 -8.29 2.28
N THR A 202 1.70 -7.81 1.91
CA THR A 202 0.62 -8.69 1.42
C THR A 202 0.92 -9.25 0.03
N SER A 203 1.93 -8.73 -0.63
CA SER A 203 2.32 -8.94 -2.03
C SER A 203 1.41 -8.30 -3.10
N GLY A 204 0.26 -7.77 -2.72
CA GLY A 204 -0.75 -7.26 -3.66
C GLY A 204 -0.20 -6.21 -4.64
N THR A 205 0.62 -5.27 -4.16
CA THR A 205 1.25 -4.25 -5.00
C THR A 205 2.14 -4.88 -6.08
N PHE A 206 3.01 -5.81 -5.68
CA PHE A 206 3.91 -6.49 -6.62
C PHE A 206 3.11 -7.35 -7.61
N VAL A 207 2.25 -8.23 -7.11
CA VAL A 207 1.47 -9.18 -7.93
C VAL A 207 0.59 -8.46 -8.96
N GLY A 208 -0.21 -7.49 -8.50
CA GLY A 208 -1.14 -6.79 -9.38
C GLY A 208 -0.44 -5.96 -10.45
N THR A 209 0.57 -5.18 -10.04
CA THR A 209 1.31 -4.33 -10.96
C THR A 209 2.12 -5.14 -11.96
N THR A 210 2.82 -6.19 -11.52
CA THR A 210 3.60 -7.08 -12.40
C THR A 210 2.73 -7.76 -13.44
N ARG A 211 1.60 -8.33 -13.05
CA ARG A 211 0.67 -8.98 -13.98
C ARG A 211 0.27 -8.05 -15.12
N ARG A 212 -0.18 -6.84 -14.76
CA ARG A 212 -0.65 -5.89 -15.76
C ARG A 212 0.46 -5.31 -16.62
N LEU A 213 1.60 -4.96 -16.03
CA LEU A 213 2.73 -4.43 -16.81
C LEU A 213 3.29 -5.46 -17.79
N ARG A 214 3.32 -6.75 -17.44
CA ARG A 214 3.72 -7.83 -18.37
C ARG A 214 2.74 -8.05 -19.51
N GLU A 215 1.45 -7.85 -19.30
CA GLU A 215 0.47 -7.86 -20.38
C GLU A 215 0.68 -6.69 -21.34
N LEU A 216 0.99 -5.50 -20.81
CA LEU A 216 1.22 -4.30 -21.62
C LEU A 216 2.58 -4.33 -22.34
N LYS A 217 3.58 -4.94 -21.73
CA LYS A 217 4.94 -5.05 -22.27
C LYS A 217 5.53 -6.42 -21.94
N PRO A 218 5.40 -7.40 -22.82
CA PRO A 218 6.12 -8.67 -22.69
C PRO A 218 7.63 -8.42 -22.55
N GLY A 219 8.29 -9.10 -21.63
CA GLY A 219 9.71 -8.88 -21.31
C GLY A 219 9.98 -7.81 -20.26
N MET A 220 8.93 -7.26 -19.61
CA MET A 220 9.07 -6.43 -18.42
C MET A 220 9.82 -7.19 -17.33
N ARG A 221 10.92 -6.64 -16.83
CA ARG A 221 11.64 -7.22 -15.70
C ARG A 221 11.02 -6.77 -14.38
N CYS A 222 10.63 -7.72 -13.55
CA CYS A 222 9.96 -7.46 -12.29
C CYS A 222 10.76 -8.08 -11.14
N VAL A 223 11.18 -7.22 -10.20
CA VAL A 223 12.03 -7.60 -9.06
C VAL A 223 11.25 -7.38 -7.78
N SER A 224 11.11 -8.42 -6.98
CA SER A 224 10.51 -8.33 -5.66
C SER A 224 11.58 -8.10 -4.60
N LEU A 225 11.21 -7.40 -3.54
CA LEU A 225 12.09 -7.09 -2.42
C LEU A 225 11.52 -7.62 -1.12
N GLN A 226 12.38 -8.12 -0.26
CA GLN A 226 12.03 -8.52 1.11
C GLN A 226 13.12 -8.06 2.09
N PRO A 227 12.85 -8.03 3.41
CA PRO A 227 13.90 -7.87 4.40
C PRO A 227 14.90 -9.01 4.33
N ASP A 228 16.12 -8.80 4.85
CA ASP A 228 17.16 -9.83 4.94
C ASP A 228 16.97 -10.80 6.13
N ALA A 229 16.06 -10.47 7.06
CA ALA A 229 15.79 -11.28 8.25
C ALA A 229 14.33 -11.16 8.69
N SER A 230 13.87 -12.10 9.53
CA SER A 230 12.52 -12.08 10.11
C SER A 230 12.31 -10.97 11.13
N PHE A 231 13.35 -10.55 11.83
CA PHE A 231 13.35 -9.39 12.72
C PHE A 231 13.95 -8.20 11.97
N HIS A 232 13.12 -7.25 11.58
CA HIS A 232 13.49 -6.11 10.74
C HIS A 232 12.64 -4.87 11.05
N GLY A 233 13.14 -3.69 10.68
CA GLY A 233 12.47 -2.40 10.83
C GLY A 233 11.73 -1.91 9.57
N LEU A 234 11.61 -2.72 8.52
CA LEU A 234 10.94 -2.37 7.27
C LEU A 234 9.43 -2.63 7.40
N GLU A 235 8.74 -1.75 8.08
CA GLU A 235 7.33 -1.91 8.36
C GLU A 235 6.47 -2.08 7.09
N GLY A 236 5.51 -3.01 7.19
CA GLY A 236 4.63 -3.37 6.08
C GLY A 236 5.24 -4.39 5.13
N TRP A 237 6.52 -4.73 5.26
CA TRP A 237 7.16 -5.83 4.55
C TRP A 237 7.12 -7.12 5.35
N LYS A 238 7.35 -8.25 4.69
CA LYS A 238 7.44 -9.59 5.29
C LYS A 238 8.69 -10.29 4.79
N TYR A 239 9.37 -10.97 5.70
CA TYR A 239 10.40 -11.94 5.36
C TYR A 239 9.71 -13.26 4.98
N MET A 240 9.53 -13.50 3.69
CA MET A 240 8.70 -14.58 3.16
C MET A 240 9.10 -15.99 3.61
N PRO A 241 10.39 -16.30 3.87
CA PRO A 241 10.79 -17.63 4.32
C PRO A 241 10.21 -18.04 5.68
N SER A 242 9.90 -17.11 6.58
CA SER A 242 9.40 -17.43 7.93
C SER A 242 8.02 -16.86 8.25
N ALA A 243 7.52 -15.89 7.46
CA ALA A 243 6.23 -15.28 7.69
C ALA A 243 5.07 -16.18 7.22
N MET A 244 3.88 -15.99 7.83
CA MET A 244 2.67 -16.56 7.25
C MET A 244 2.50 -16.03 5.82
N ARG A 245 2.65 -16.94 4.85
CA ARG A 245 2.64 -16.62 3.42
C ARG A 245 1.25 -16.14 3.00
N PRO A 246 1.12 -14.95 2.37
CA PRO A 246 -0.15 -14.50 1.84
C PRO A 246 -0.66 -15.43 0.73
N ALA A 247 -1.95 -15.76 0.74
CA ALA A 247 -2.54 -16.63 -0.29
C ALA A 247 -2.54 -15.99 -1.70
N ILE A 248 -2.49 -14.64 -1.75
CA ILE A 248 -2.40 -13.91 -3.02
C ILE A 248 -0.97 -13.80 -3.57
N TYR A 249 0.04 -14.27 -2.84
CA TYR A 249 1.43 -14.22 -3.27
C TYR A 249 1.73 -15.28 -4.33
N ASP A 250 2.34 -14.84 -5.41
CA ASP A 250 2.79 -15.67 -6.52
C ASP A 250 4.28 -15.39 -6.75
N GLU A 251 5.12 -16.30 -6.29
CA GLU A 251 6.58 -16.16 -6.37
C GLU A 251 7.11 -16.28 -7.81
N THR A 252 6.34 -16.91 -8.69
CA THR A 252 6.73 -17.10 -10.09
C THR A 252 6.70 -15.80 -10.91
N LEU A 253 6.10 -14.75 -10.34
CA LEU A 253 6.03 -13.43 -10.97
C LEU A 253 7.32 -12.62 -10.83
N ALA A 254 8.22 -12.98 -9.93
CA ALA A 254 9.48 -12.28 -9.77
C ALA A 254 10.56 -12.90 -10.67
N ASP A 255 11.25 -12.07 -11.47
CA ASP A 255 12.46 -12.50 -12.19
C ASP A 255 13.64 -12.61 -11.22
N GLU A 256 13.57 -11.87 -10.12
CA GLU A 256 14.57 -11.85 -9.06
C GLU A 256 13.92 -11.41 -7.75
N ASN A 257 14.40 -11.93 -6.63
CA ASN A 257 14.01 -11.49 -5.29
C ASN A 257 15.25 -11.03 -4.55
N LEU A 258 15.30 -9.73 -4.18
CA LEU A 258 16.43 -9.13 -3.49
C LEU A 258 16.10 -8.93 -2.00
N GLU A 259 17.10 -9.10 -1.17
CA GLU A 259 17.03 -8.82 0.26
C GLU A 259 17.60 -7.44 0.57
N VAL A 260 16.95 -6.73 1.49
CA VAL A 260 17.35 -5.38 1.89
C VAL A 260 17.53 -5.32 3.41
N GLN A 261 18.68 -4.82 3.82
CA GLN A 261 19.00 -4.62 5.23
C GLN A 261 18.29 -3.38 5.79
N THR A 262 17.78 -3.51 7.01
CA THR A 262 17.09 -2.42 7.72
C THR A 262 17.98 -1.20 7.89
N GLU A 263 19.23 -1.39 8.30
CA GLU A 263 20.17 -0.30 8.58
C GLU A 263 20.51 0.51 7.32
N ASP A 264 20.61 -0.17 6.16
CA ASP A 264 20.83 0.49 4.89
C ASP A 264 19.62 1.35 4.51
N ALA A 265 18.42 0.84 4.75
CA ALA A 265 17.19 1.59 4.53
C ALA A 265 17.13 2.84 5.42
N TYR A 266 17.50 2.75 6.69
CA TYR A 266 17.56 3.89 7.60
C TYR A 266 18.55 4.97 7.14
N ARG A 267 19.75 4.57 6.66
CA ARG A 267 20.70 5.51 6.06
C ARG A 267 20.13 6.15 4.78
N MET A 268 19.45 5.37 3.97
CA MET A 268 18.87 5.86 2.71
C MET A 268 17.68 6.81 2.93
N VAL A 269 16.87 6.64 4.00
CA VAL A 269 15.83 7.63 4.39
C VAL A 269 16.45 9.01 4.58
N LYS A 270 17.57 9.08 5.32
CA LYS A 270 18.26 10.35 5.59
C LYS A 270 18.85 10.97 4.32
N ARG A 271 19.37 10.15 3.40
CA ARG A 271 19.86 10.59 2.11
C ARG A 271 18.72 11.15 1.24
N LEU A 272 17.60 10.42 1.13
CA LEU A 272 16.41 10.86 0.38
C LEU A 272 15.89 12.21 0.86
N ALA A 273 15.86 12.44 2.17
CA ALA A 273 15.45 13.72 2.73
C ALA A 273 16.40 14.84 2.34
N LYS A 274 17.72 14.62 2.38
CA LYS A 274 18.75 15.64 2.12
C LYS A 274 19.01 15.86 0.64
N GLU A 275 19.01 14.80 -0.17
CA GLU A 275 19.44 14.84 -1.56
C GLU A 275 18.29 15.04 -2.55
N GLU A 276 17.09 14.48 -2.24
CA GLU A 276 15.89 14.58 -3.09
C GLU A 276 14.78 15.46 -2.49
N GLY A 277 14.91 15.88 -1.21
CA GLY A 277 13.85 16.60 -0.49
C GLY A 277 12.64 15.71 -0.17
N LEU A 278 12.81 14.40 -0.17
CA LEU A 278 11.74 13.42 0.04
C LEU A 278 11.81 12.82 1.44
N LEU A 279 10.87 13.21 2.29
CA LEU A 279 10.73 12.66 3.63
C LEU A 279 9.80 11.42 3.60
N VAL A 280 10.38 10.25 3.34
CA VAL A 280 9.68 8.98 3.10
C VAL A 280 10.02 7.91 4.13
N SER A 281 9.20 6.86 4.19
CA SER A 281 9.36 5.75 5.15
C SER A 281 10.61 4.89 4.90
N PRO A 282 11.05 4.10 5.90
CA PRO A 282 12.11 3.10 5.71
C PRO A 282 11.81 2.10 4.60
N SER A 283 10.56 1.66 4.45
CA SER A 283 10.17 0.77 3.35
C SER A 283 10.24 1.42 1.97
N SER A 284 10.03 2.75 1.87
CA SER A 284 10.27 3.52 0.64
C SER A 284 11.77 3.59 0.30
N ALA A 285 12.59 3.84 1.30
CA ALA A 285 14.05 3.85 1.15
C ALA A 285 14.62 2.49 0.76
N ALA A 286 14.10 1.42 1.36
CA ALA A 286 14.42 0.04 0.99
C ALA A 286 14.04 -0.27 -0.47
N ALA A 287 12.90 0.24 -0.92
CA ALA A 287 12.47 0.10 -2.31
C ALA A 287 13.43 0.82 -3.29
N LEU A 288 13.98 1.97 -2.90
CA LEU A 288 15.04 2.64 -3.67
C LEU A 288 16.33 1.84 -3.68
N LEU A 289 16.78 1.30 -2.54
CA LEU A 289 18.00 0.47 -2.49
C LEU A 289 17.92 -0.70 -3.47
N GLY A 290 16.79 -1.44 -3.47
CA GLY A 290 16.58 -2.49 -4.45
C GLY A 290 16.57 -1.99 -5.90
N SER A 291 16.04 -0.79 -6.14
CA SER A 291 16.04 -0.16 -7.48
C SER A 291 17.44 0.23 -7.93
N LEU A 292 18.29 0.70 -7.02
CA LEU A 292 19.71 1.00 -7.30
C LEU A 292 20.50 -0.28 -7.59
N GLU A 293 20.20 -1.38 -6.90
CA GLU A 293 20.83 -2.66 -7.18
C GLU A 293 20.44 -3.18 -8.57
N VAL A 294 19.17 -3.07 -8.94
CA VAL A 294 18.70 -3.37 -10.30
C VAL A 294 19.40 -2.48 -11.33
N ALA A 295 19.60 -1.19 -11.03
CA ALA A 295 20.30 -0.26 -11.93
C ALA A 295 21.75 -0.65 -12.18
N LYS A 296 22.49 -1.14 -11.17
CA LYS A 296 23.85 -1.68 -11.31
C LYS A 296 23.89 -2.90 -12.23
N GLY A 297 22.82 -3.71 -12.24
CA GLY A 297 22.70 -4.89 -13.10
C GLY A 297 22.37 -4.60 -14.56
N VAL A 298 22.02 -3.36 -14.91
CA VAL A 298 21.75 -2.99 -16.31
C VAL A 298 23.05 -2.93 -17.09
N PRO A 299 23.17 -3.64 -18.25
CA PRO A 299 24.40 -3.66 -19.02
C PRO A 299 24.86 -2.26 -19.45
N ALA A 300 26.17 -2.03 -19.44
CA ALA A 300 26.76 -0.75 -19.85
C ALA A 300 26.28 -0.34 -21.26
N GLY A 301 25.86 0.92 -21.37
CA GLY A 301 25.35 1.47 -22.65
C GLY A 301 23.88 1.17 -22.93
N GLN A 302 23.20 0.35 -22.14
CA GLN A 302 21.74 0.18 -22.24
C GLN A 302 21.03 1.25 -21.42
N SER A 303 19.85 1.65 -21.90
CA SER A 303 18.95 2.54 -21.19
C SER A 303 17.87 1.75 -20.46
N ALA A 304 17.50 2.18 -19.26
CA ALA A 304 16.40 1.60 -18.51
C ALA A 304 15.54 2.68 -17.86
N VAL A 305 14.25 2.36 -17.71
CA VAL A 305 13.31 3.12 -16.89
C VAL A 305 12.84 2.18 -15.78
N ILE A 306 13.32 2.44 -14.58
CA ILE A 306 13.04 1.65 -13.37
C ILE A 306 11.98 2.40 -12.58
N VAL A 307 10.89 1.72 -12.26
CA VAL A 307 9.82 2.27 -11.42
C VAL A 307 9.71 1.44 -10.15
N THR A 308 9.71 2.14 -9.02
CA THR A 308 9.42 1.55 -7.72
C THR A 308 8.23 2.21 -7.05
N VAL A 309 7.79 1.68 -5.91
CA VAL A 309 6.70 2.23 -5.12
C VAL A 309 7.23 2.72 -3.78
N PHE A 310 6.98 3.99 -3.47
CA PHE A 310 7.18 4.56 -2.15
C PHE A 310 5.85 4.51 -1.39
N PRO A 311 5.68 3.55 -0.47
CA PRO A 311 4.38 3.22 0.11
C PRO A 311 3.75 4.34 0.94
N ASP A 312 4.56 5.11 1.66
CA ASP A 312 4.12 6.20 2.53
C ASP A 312 5.26 7.17 2.89
N SER A 313 4.89 8.26 3.59
CA SER A 313 5.83 9.27 4.09
C SER A 313 6.45 8.86 5.43
N ALA A 314 7.54 9.54 5.83
CA ALA A 314 8.18 9.35 7.13
C ALA A 314 7.40 9.94 8.32
N VAL A 315 6.35 10.71 8.11
CA VAL A 315 5.64 11.44 9.19
C VAL A 315 5.19 10.51 10.32
N LYS A 316 4.84 9.27 10.01
CA LYS A 316 4.43 8.27 11.01
C LYS A 316 5.60 7.59 11.74
N TYR A 317 6.85 7.93 11.38
CA TYR A 317 8.08 7.30 11.86
C TYR A 317 9.06 8.30 12.48
N LEU A 318 8.66 9.58 12.65
CA LEU A 318 9.56 10.64 13.14
C LEU A 318 10.03 10.42 14.58
N ASN A 319 9.33 9.62 15.38
CA ASN A 319 9.73 9.27 16.73
C ASN A 319 10.60 7.99 16.82
N GLU A 320 10.95 7.40 15.68
CA GLU A 320 11.81 6.21 15.62
C GLU A 320 13.28 6.60 15.87
N ARG A 321 13.99 5.77 16.63
CA ARG A 321 15.36 6.05 17.10
C ARG A 321 16.38 6.22 15.98
N PHE A 322 16.17 5.59 14.83
CA PHE A 322 17.12 5.67 13.72
C PHE A 322 17.37 7.11 13.23
N TRP A 323 16.49 8.06 13.52
CA TRP A 323 16.71 9.46 13.18
C TRP A 323 17.87 10.09 13.97
N ASP A 324 18.05 9.66 15.21
CA ASP A 324 19.05 10.21 16.14
C ASP A 324 20.43 9.51 16.02
N GLU A 325 20.47 8.38 15.34
CA GLU A 325 21.69 7.64 15.07
C GLU A 325 22.47 8.26 13.90
N THR A 326 23.78 8.40 14.01
CA THR A 326 24.66 9.05 13.00
C THR A 326 25.01 8.11 11.85
#